data_341bb6716ad7c1910e4591a468098a24
#
_entry.id   341bb6716ad7c1910e4591a468098a24
#
_cell.length_a   1.000
_cell.length_b   1.000
_cell.length_c   1.000
_cell.angle_alpha   90.00
_cell.angle_beta   90.00
_cell.angle_gamma   90.00
#
_symmetry.space_group_name_H-M   'P 1'
#
loop_
_entity.id
_entity.type
_entity.pdbx_description
1 polymer ?
#
loop_
_entity_poly.entity_id
_entity_poly.type
_entity_poly.pdbx_seq_one_letter_code
_entity_poly.pdbx_strand_id
1 'polypeptide(L)'
;MKTVNVVAAIIKDGDKIFATQRGYGDFKDGWEFPGGKTEPGETPQQALAREIREELEAEIIVGDHLITVETDYPEFHLSMQCFWAELKEGSHMKLLEHEACKWLSPGELDSVDWLPADVDVAKAVKKSLGYFQ
;
A
#
# COMPACT_ATOMS: atom_id res chain seq x y z
N MET A 1 1.95 3.33 24.79
CA MET A 1 2.54 2.82 23.51
C MET A 1 2.37 3.86 22.43
N LYS A 2 3.41 4.11 21.68
CA LYS A 2 3.38 5.09 20.58
C LYS A 2 2.56 4.55 19.41
N THR A 3 1.74 5.41 18.82
CA THR A 3 1.00 5.08 17.59
C THR A 3 1.75 5.63 16.38
N VAL A 4 2.01 4.77 15.42
CA VAL A 4 2.61 5.15 14.14
C VAL A 4 1.49 5.15 13.09
N ASN A 5 1.23 6.31 12.51
CA ASN A 5 0.19 6.48 11.49
C ASN A 5 0.80 6.40 10.10
N VAL A 6 0.33 5.45 9.31
CA VAL A 6 0.79 5.25 7.94
C VAL A 6 -0.39 5.20 6.98
N VAL A 7 -0.10 5.40 5.71
CA VAL A 7 -1.07 5.32 4.63
C VAL A 7 -0.52 4.40 3.54
N ALA A 8 -1.41 3.72 2.84
CA ALA A 8 -1.04 2.82 1.75
C ALA A 8 -1.99 2.97 0.58
N ALA A 9 -1.45 2.81 -0.63
CA ALA A 9 -2.21 2.94 -1.86
C ALA A 9 -2.47 1.58 -2.49
N ILE A 10 -3.74 1.31 -2.78
CA ILE A 10 -4.13 0.17 -3.59
C ILE A 10 -4.27 0.71 -5.01
N ILE A 11 -3.14 0.71 -5.72
CA ILE A 11 -3.09 1.28 -7.08
C ILE A 11 -3.64 0.24 -8.05
N LYS A 12 -4.74 0.59 -8.68
CA LYS A 12 -5.49 -0.32 -9.56
C LYS A 12 -5.39 0.15 -11.01
N ASP A 13 -5.12 -0.80 -11.90
CA ASP A 13 -5.14 -0.58 -13.34
C ASP A 13 -5.91 -1.74 -13.98
N GLY A 14 -7.13 -1.44 -14.46
CA GLY A 14 -8.05 -2.49 -14.85
C GLY A 14 -8.42 -3.33 -13.63
N ASP A 15 -8.12 -4.63 -13.65
CA ASP A 15 -8.32 -5.52 -12.50
C ASP A 15 -7.02 -5.83 -11.77
N LYS A 16 -5.91 -5.21 -12.17
CA LYS A 16 -4.60 -5.50 -11.58
C LYS A 16 -4.25 -4.53 -10.48
N ILE A 17 -3.59 -5.05 -9.45
CA ILE A 17 -3.22 -4.32 -8.24
C ILE A 17 -1.70 -4.30 -8.14
N PHE A 18 -1.14 -3.12 -7.88
CA PHE A 18 0.29 -2.92 -7.78
C PHE A 18 0.81 -3.28 -6.38
N ALA A 19 1.88 -4.07 -6.34
CA ALA A 19 2.53 -4.45 -5.09
C ALA A 19 4.04 -4.29 -5.23
N THR A 20 4.71 -3.97 -4.11
CA THR A 20 6.16 -3.79 -4.08
C THR A 20 6.78 -4.72 -3.05
N GLN A 21 8.02 -5.11 -3.31
CA GLN A 21 8.80 -5.93 -2.39
C GLN A 21 9.82 -5.06 -1.65
N ARG A 22 9.81 -5.16 -0.32
CA ARG A 22 10.72 -4.36 0.51
C ARG A 22 12.16 -4.81 0.31
N GLY A 23 13.05 -3.86 0.01
CA GLY A 23 14.45 -4.15 -0.31
C GLY A 23 15.41 -4.09 0.85
N TYR A 24 14.99 -3.57 2.01
CA TYR A 24 15.87 -3.41 3.17
C TYR A 24 15.06 -3.29 4.46
N GLY A 25 15.76 -3.33 5.60
CA GLY A 25 15.16 -3.11 6.91
C GLY A 25 14.37 -4.31 7.41
N ASP A 26 13.48 -4.05 8.37
CA ASP A 26 12.63 -5.06 8.95
C ASP A 26 11.69 -5.64 7.91
N PHE A 27 11.51 -6.95 7.92
CA PHE A 27 10.68 -7.68 6.98
C PHE A 27 11.17 -7.56 5.54
N LYS A 28 12.49 -7.46 5.34
CA LYS A 28 13.09 -7.49 4.01
C LYS A 28 12.54 -8.67 3.21
N ASP A 29 12.30 -8.46 1.92
CA ASP A 29 11.72 -9.41 0.96
C ASP A 29 10.21 -9.62 1.12
N GLY A 30 9.57 -9.04 2.13
CA GLY A 30 8.12 -9.06 2.26
C GLY A 30 7.47 -8.11 1.25
N TRP A 31 6.24 -8.45 0.86
CA TRP A 31 5.47 -7.64 -0.09
C TRP A 31 4.50 -6.71 0.63
N GLU A 32 4.29 -5.55 0.06
CA GLU A 32 3.44 -4.53 0.66
C GLU A 32 2.79 -3.66 -0.41
N PHE A 33 1.73 -2.96 -0.01
CA PHE A 33 1.16 -1.90 -0.83
C PHE A 33 1.98 -0.64 -0.57
N PRO A 34 2.32 0.14 -1.61
CA PRO A 34 3.18 1.31 -1.42
C PRO A 34 2.52 2.40 -0.59
N GLY A 35 3.32 3.11 0.18
CA GLY A 35 2.86 4.18 1.06
C GLY A 35 3.94 4.56 2.05
N GLY A 36 3.54 5.16 3.15
CA GLY A 36 4.49 5.58 4.19
C GLY A 36 3.84 6.34 5.32
N LYS A 37 4.65 6.99 6.13
CA LYS A 37 4.18 7.72 7.31
C LYS A 37 3.53 9.04 6.95
N THR A 38 2.48 9.41 7.71
CA THR A 38 1.89 10.74 7.60
C THR A 38 2.79 11.75 8.31
N GLU A 39 2.75 12.99 7.87
CA GLU A 39 3.45 14.10 8.52
C GLU A 39 2.43 15.04 9.17
N PRO A 40 2.85 15.80 10.23
CA PRO A 40 1.96 16.75 10.88
C PRO A 40 1.32 17.71 9.87
N GLY A 41 0.02 17.93 10.01
CA GLY A 41 -0.69 18.88 9.15
C GLY A 41 -1.17 18.32 7.82
N GLU A 42 -0.81 17.09 7.49
CA GLU A 42 -1.29 16.44 6.26
C GLU A 42 -2.59 15.68 6.51
N THR A 43 -3.49 15.70 5.54
CA THR A 43 -4.58 14.73 5.52
C THR A 43 -3.99 13.39 5.08
N PRO A 44 -4.65 12.26 5.38
CA PRO A 44 -4.18 10.95 4.89
C PRO A 44 -3.99 10.91 3.37
N GLN A 45 -4.90 11.53 2.62
CA GLN A 45 -4.83 11.56 1.16
C GLN A 45 -3.63 12.37 0.67
N GLN A 46 -3.33 13.50 1.32
CA GLN A 46 -2.16 14.31 0.99
C GLN A 46 -0.87 13.55 1.27
N ALA A 47 -0.82 12.88 2.42
CA ALA A 47 0.34 12.07 2.80
C ALA A 47 0.58 10.97 1.77
N LEU A 48 -0.49 10.30 1.34
CA LEU A 48 -0.37 9.21 0.38
C LEU A 48 0.15 9.70 -0.98
N ALA A 49 -0.40 10.79 -1.50
CA ALA A 49 0.05 11.35 -2.76
C ALA A 49 1.54 11.73 -2.68
N ARG A 50 1.96 12.34 -1.57
CA ARG A 50 3.36 12.71 -1.34
C ARG A 50 4.27 11.47 -1.28
N GLU A 51 3.87 10.46 -0.51
CA GLU A 51 4.68 9.24 -0.35
C GLU A 51 4.87 8.52 -1.70
N ILE A 52 3.82 8.42 -2.50
CA ILE A 52 3.94 7.78 -3.81
C ILE A 52 4.85 8.59 -4.73
N ARG A 53 4.79 9.91 -4.66
CA ARG A 53 5.69 10.77 -5.44
C ARG A 53 7.15 10.55 -5.01
N GLU A 54 7.39 10.47 -3.70
CA GLU A 54 8.74 10.25 -3.17
C GLU A 54 9.29 8.87 -3.48
N GLU A 55 8.48 7.82 -3.33
CA GLU A 55 8.94 6.44 -3.49
C GLU A 55 8.97 5.94 -4.93
N LEU A 56 8.04 6.37 -5.75
CA LEU A 56 7.85 5.83 -7.10
C LEU A 56 7.95 6.90 -8.19
N GLU A 57 8.18 8.15 -7.82
CA GLU A 57 8.18 9.30 -8.74
C GLU A 57 6.93 9.32 -9.62
N ALA A 58 5.79 8.95 -9.05
CA ALA A 58 4.53 8.85 -9.77
C ALA A 58 3.47 9.76 -9.15
N GLU A 59 2.56 10.23 -9.98
CA GLU A 59 1.39 11.00 -9.55
C GLU A 59 0.17 10.09 -9.57
N ILE A 60 -0.60 10.11 -8.48
CA ILE A 60 -1.81 9.30 -8.35
C ILE A 60 -3.03 10.16 -8.06
N ILE A 61 -4.19 9.61 -8.35
CA ILE A 61 -5.48 10.14 -7.91
C ILE A 61 -5.93 9.24 -6.78
N VAL A 62 -6.03 9.78 -5.56
CA VAL A 62 -6.47 9.02 -4.39
C VAL A 62 -7.98 8.94 -4.41
N GLY A 63 -8.50 7.71 -4.31
CA GLY A 63 -9.93 7.43 -4.31
C GLY A 63 -10.47 7.10 -2.94
N ASP A 64 -11.42 6.18 -2.90
CA ASP A 64 -12.13 5.83 -1.68
C ASP A 64 -11.27 5.09 -0.68
N HIS A 65 -11.56 5.32 0.61
CA HIS A 65 -10.98 4.54 1.70
C HIS A 65 -11.46 3.09 1.59
N LEU A 66 -10.52 2.15 1.67
CA LEU A 66 -10.85 0.73 1.65
C LEU A 66 -10.94 0.15 3.06
N ILE A 67 -9.89 0.32 3.84
CA ILE A 67 -9.77 -0.29 5.17
C ILE A 67 -8.73 0.46 6.00
N THR A 68 -8.90 0.45 7.32
CA THR A 68 -7.86 0.87 8.25
C THR A 68 -7.45 -0.36 9.05
N VAL A 69 -6.19 -0.70 9.02
CA VAL A 69 -5.64 -1.86 9.75
C VAL A 69 -4.94 -1.36 11.00
N GLU A 70 -5.30 -1.95 12.15
CA GLU A 70 -4.69 -1.65 13.43
C GLU A 70 -3.90 -2.88 13.86
N THR A 71 -2.61 -2.71 14.11
CA THR A 71 -1.74 -3.83 14.47
C THR A 71 -0.79 -3.42 15.61
N ASP A 72 -0.74 -4.24 16.65
CA ASP A 72 0.19 -4.01 17.76
C ASP A 72 1.50 -4.77 17.53
N TYR A 73 2.59 -4.01 17.53
CA TYR A 73 3.94 -4.55 17.56
C TYR A 73 4.49 -4.35 18.98
N PRO A 74 5.56 -5.05 19.37
CA PRO A 74 6.08 -4.92 20.74
C PRO A 74 6.41 -3.48 21.17
N GLU A 75 6.84 -2.63 20.24
CA GLU A 75 7.31 -1.29 20.56
C GLU A 75 6.34 -0.17 20.16
N PHE A 76 5.32 -0.47 19.35
CA PHE A 76 4.40 0.55 18.87
C PHE A 76 3.09 -0.05 18.36
N HIS A 77 2.10 0.80 18.23
CA HIS A 77 0.83 0.48 17.59
C HIS A 77 0.85 1.05 16.18
N LEU A 78 0.58 0.23 15.17
CA LEU A 78 0.49 0.67 13.78
C LEU A 78 -0.97 0.92 13.43
N SER A 79 -1.26 2.11 12.89
CA SER A 79 -2.57 2.43 12.32
C SER A 79 -2.34 2.76 10.84
N MET A 80 -2.82 1.89 9.95
CA MET A 80 -2.60 2.02 8.51
C MET A 80 -3.91 2.24 7.78
N GLN A 81 -4.06 3.41 7.17
CA GLN A 81 -5.23 3.74 6.36
C GLN A 81 -4.93 3.45 4.90
N CYS A 82 -5.76 2.63 4.26
CA CYS A 82 -5.56 2.19 2.90
C CYS A 82 -6.63 2.75 1.99
N PHE A 83 -6.20 3.33 0.87
CA PHE A 83 -7.08 3.97 -0.10
C PHE A 83 -6.89 3.38 -1.48
N TRP A 84 -7.98 3.25 -2.22
CA TRP A 84 -7.91 2.97 -3.64
C TRP A 84 -7.23 4.16 -4.33
N ALA A 85 -6.47 3.89 -5.37
CA ALA A 85 -5.80 4.92 -6.14
C ALA A 85 -5.60 4.47 -7.58
N GLU A 86 -5.38 5.43 -8.46
CA GLU A 86 -5.02 5.15 -9.85
C GLU A 86 -3.94 6.13 -10.28
N LEU A 87 -3.13 5.73 -11.24
CA LEU A 87 -2.10 6.61 -11.79
C LEU A 87 -2.78 7.71 -12.61
N LYS A 88 -2.28 8.93 -12.48
CA LYS A 88 -2.71 10.01 -13.36
C LYS A 88 -2.26 9.71 -14.78
N GLU A 89 -3.04 10.13 -15.75
CA GLU A 89 -2.71 9.95 -17.16
C GLU A 89 -1.29 10.47 -17.45
N GLY A 90 -0.49 9.65 -18.12
CA GLY A 90 0.89 9.99 -18.45
C GLY A 90 1.91 9.75 -17.34
N SER A 91 1.46 9.39 -16.14
CA SER A 91 2.39 9.11 -15.05
C SER A 91 2.94 7.69 -15.13
N HIS A 92 4.22 7.53 -14.83
CA HIS A 92 4.91 6.23 -14.82
C HIS A 92 5.63 6.06 -13.49
N MET A 93 5.64 4.82 -12.98
CA MET A 93 6.29 4.52 -11.71
C MET A 93 7.75 4.13 -11.89
N LYS A 94 8.59 4.57 -10.95
CA LYS A 94 9.99 4.16 -10.85
C LYS A 94 10.24 3.57 -9.48
N LEU A 95 10.94 2.44 -9.43
CA LEU A 95 11.30 1.83 -8.16
C LEU A 95 12.57 2.47 -7.62
N LEU A 96 12.46 3.29 -6.58
CA LEU A 96 13.60 3.97 -5.96
C LEU A 96 14.14 3.22 -4.75
N GLU A 97 13.25 2.62 -3.96
CA GLU A 97 13.59 2.00 -2.67
C GLU A 97 13.13 0.56 -2.53
N HIS A 98 12.57 0.00 -3.60
CA HIS A 98 12.01 -1.35 -3.55
C HIS A 98 12.86 -2.32 -4.35
N GLU A 99 12.86 -3.59 -3.92
CA GLU A 99 13.60 -4.67 -4.56
C GLU A 99 12.93 -5.10 -5.86
N ALA A 100 11.60 -5.16 -5.88
CA ALA A 100 10.83 -5.60 -7.03
C ALA A 100 9.40 -5.06 -6.97
N CYS A 101 8.67 -5.21 -8.05
CA CYS A 101 7.24 -4.89 -8.09
C CYS A 101 6.50 -5.91 -8.95
N LYS A 102 5.18 -5.99 -8.72
CA LYS A 102 4.29 -6.82 -9.52
C LYS A 102 2.94 -6.13 -9.68
N TRP A 103 2.32 -6.37 -10.82
CA TRP A 103 0.90 -6.11 -11.02
C TRP A 103 0.19 -7.44 -10.84
N LEU A 104 -0.64 -7.55 -9.79
CA LEU A 104 -1.30 -8.80 -9.42
C LEU A 104 -2.77 -8.76 -9.85
N SER A 105 -3.21 -9.81 -10.54
CA SER A 105 -4.65 -10.00 -10.77
C SER A 105 -5.30 -10.43 -9.46
N PRO A 106 -6.63 -10.32 -9.30
CA PRO A 106 -7.30 -10.73 -8.06
C PRO A 106 -6.97 -12.15 -7.63
N GLY A 107 -6.85 -13.08 -8.58
CA GLY A 107 -6.50 -14.47 -8.27
C GLY A 107 -5.05 -14.66 -7.86
N GLU A 108 -4.19 -13.68 -8.08
CA GLU A 108 -2.77 -13.73 -7.73
C GLU A 108 -2.44 -13.03 -6.40
N LEU A 109 -3.44 -12.41 -5.76
CA LEU A 109 -3.19 -11.67 -4.51
C LEU A 109 -2.64 -12.54 -3.38
N ASP A 110 -2.84 -13.85 -3.44
CA ASP A 110 -2.27 -14.78 -2.46
C ASP A 110 -0.91 -15.34 -2.89
N SER A 111 -0.37 -14.92 -4.03
CA SER A 111 0.87 -15.48 -4.58
C SER A 111 2.15 -14.87 -4.00
N VAL A 112 2.04 -13.84 -3.18
CA VAL A 112 3.20 -13.16 -2.59
C VAL A 112 3.13 -13.21 -1.07
N ASP A 113 4.30 -13.11 -0.41
CA ASP A 113 4.40 -13.08 1.04
C ASP A 113 4.16 -11.66 1.55
N TRP A 114 2.90 -11.35 1.82
CA TRP A 114 2.55 -10.03 2.36
C TRP A 114 3.15 -9.81 3.74
N LEU A 115 3.58 -8.58 4.02
CA LEU A 115 3.93 -8.18 5.39
C LEU A 115 2.71 -8.35 6.29
N PRO A 116 2.92 -8.59 7.60
CA PRO A 116 1.82 -8.88 8.53
C PRO A 116 0.64 -7.89 8.43
N ALA A 117 0.92 -6.59 8.37
CA ALA A 117 -0.14 -5.58 8.30
C ALA A 117 -0.86 -5.59 6.94
N ASP A 118 -0.22 -6.08 5.89
CA ASP A 118 -0.79 -6.07 4.54
C ASP A 118 -1.65 -7.30 4.24
N VAL A 119 -1.57 -8.34 5.05
CA VAL A 119 -2.38 -9.56 4.86
C VAL A 119 -3.87 -9.22 4.85
N ASP A 120 -4.33 -8.47 5.85
CA ASP A 120 -5.73 -8.08 5.95
C ASP A 120 -6.15 -7.12 4.84
N VAL A 121 -5.23 -6.28 4.39
CA VAL A 121 -5.48 -5.37 3.27
C VAL A 121 -5.73 -6.18 2.00
N ALA A 122 -4.88 -7.17 1.71
CA ALA A 122 -5.04 -8.04 0.54
C ALA A 122 -6.38 -8.76 0.56
N LYS A 123 -6.80 -9.24 1.74
CA LYS A 123 -8.13 -9.86 1.90
C LYS A 123 -9.26 -8.90 1.59
N ALA A 124 -9.16 -7.65 2.06
CA ALA A 124 -10.16 -6.63 1.81
C ALA A 124 -10.23 -6.28 0.31
N VAL A 125 -9.09 -6.22 -0.36
CA VAL A 125 -9.01 -5.98 -1.80
C VAL A 125 -9.76 -7.10 -2.56
N LYS A 126 -9.45 -8.35 -2.23
CA LYS A 126 -10.10 -9.50 -2.87
C LYS A 126 -11.62 -9.44 -2.70
N LYS A 127 -12.07 -9.18 -1.48
CA LYS A 127 -13.50 -9.09 -1.18
C LYS A 127 -14.17 -7.97 -1.97
N SER A 128 -13.53 -6.80 -2.04
CA SER A 128 -14.04 -5.64 -2.76
C SER A 128 -14.16 -5.91 -4.27
N LEU A 129 -13.27 -6.72 -4.81
CA LEU A 129 -13.27 -7.08 -6.23
C LEU A 129 -14.17 -8.28 -6.53
N GLY A 130 -14.86 -8.83 -5.52
CA GLY A 130 -15.79 -9.94 -5.71
C GLY A 130 -15.14 -11.32 -5.68
N TYR A 131 -13.90 -11.44 -5.22
CA TYR A 131 -13.18 -12.71 -5.10
C TYR A 131 -13.19 -13.17 -3.66
N PHE A 132 -14.00 -14.17 -3.37
CA PHE A 132 -14.16 -14.71 -2.02
C PHE A 132 -13.42 -16.04 -1.87
N GLN A 133 -12.91 -16.27 -0.70
CA GLN A 133 -12.33 -17.53 -0.28
C GLN A 133 -13.02 -18.03 0.97
#